data_4b3225319650ea546fe00b74c0c5403c
#
_entry.id   4b3225319650ea546fe00b74c0c5403c
#
_cell.length_a   1.000
_cell.length_b   1.000
_cell.length_c   1.000
_cell.angle_alpha   90.00
_cell.angle_beta   90.00
_cell.angle_gamma   90.00
#
_symmetry.space_group_name_H-M   'P 1'
#
loop_
_entity.id
_entity.type
_entity.pdbx_description
1 polymer ?
#
loop_
_entity_poly.entity_id
_entity_poly.type
_entity_poly.pdbx_seq_one_letter_code
_entity_poly.pdbx_strand_id
1 'polypeptide(L)'
;MEARGNPQDVWKAIKSHRIAMLATEEDGRLVSRPMASYGDPEDGRIYFITHLDNNIARPGEAVPVNLAYADTDKNNYLSVSGLARMNQDRAKLHELWSVWSEAWLPQGPDAKDVALIAVEPDDAK
;
A
#
# COMPACT_ATOMS: atom_id res chain seq x y z
N MET A 1 8.02 -11.24 7.18
CA MET A 1 7.06 -10.45 8.00
C MET A 1 6.79 -11.16 9.30
N GLU A 2 6.99 -10.49 10.40
CA GLU A 2 6.58 -10.98 11.70
C GLU A 2 5.10 -10.65 11.89
N ALA A 3 4.32 -11.64 12.34
CA ALA A 3 2.89 -11.47 12.51
C ALA A 3 2.41 -12.18 13.76
N ARG A 4 1.42 -11.59 14.44
CA ARG A 4 0.67 -12.28 15.48
C ARG A 4 -0.36 -13.16 14.80
N GLY A 5 -0.23 -14.47 15.00
CA GLY A 5 -1.06 -15.46 14.36
C GLY A 5 -0.43 -15.99 13.08
N ASN A 6 -1.26 -16.56 12.21
CA ASN A 6 -0.81 -17.20 10.99
C ASN A 6 -0.55 -16.14 9.89
N PRO A 7 0.65 -16.06 9.29
CA PRO A 7 0.93 -15.12 8.20
C PRO A 7 -0.05 -15.22 7.03
N GLN A 8 -0.57 -16.41 6.72
CA GLN A 8 -1.57 -16.57 5.67
C GLN A 8 -2.87 -15.85 6.00
N ASP A 9 -3.29 -15.84 7.26
CA ASP A 9 -4.48 -15.12 7.70
C ASP A 9 -4.28 -13.61 7.60
N VAL A 10 -3.07 -13.12 7.88
CA VAL A 10 -2.72 -11.72 7.72
C VAL A 10 -2.83 -11.30 6.26
N TRP A 11 -2.24 -12.06 5.33
CA TRP A 11 -2.32 -11.75 3.89
C TRP A 11 -3.75 -11.83 3.37
N LYS A 12 -4.53 -12.79 3.86
CA LYS A 12 -5.94 -12.90 3.51
C LYS A 12 -6.72 -11.67 3.96
N ALA A 13 -6.46 -11.18 5.18
CA ALA A 13 -7.08 -9.96 5.69
C ALA A 13 -6.70 -8.75 4.85
N ILE A 14 -5.42 -8.59 4.48
CA ILE A 14 -4.95 -7.50 3.62
C ILE A 14 -5.68 -7.54 2.28
N LYS A 15 -5.78 -8.71 1.66
CA LYS A 15 -6.43 -8.85 0.34
C LYS A 15 -7.94 -8.61 0.38
N SER A 16 -8.58 -8.89 1.52
CA SER A 16 -10.02 -8.70 1.66
C SER A 16 -10.42 -7.24 1.89
N HIS A 17 -9.48 -6.40 2.31
CA HIS A 17 -9.71 -4.99 2.55
C HIS A 17 -9.16 -4.18 1.37
N ARG A 18 -10.03 -3.37 0.75
CA ARG A 18 -9.61 -2.53 -0.39
C ARG A 18 -8.88 -1.27 0.02
N ILE A 19 -9.23 -0.74 1.18
CA ILE A 19 -8.72 0.56 1.63
C ILE A 19 -7.91 0.36 2.91
N ALA A 20 -6.70 0.92 2.90
CA ALA A 20 -5.87 1.04 4.08
C ALA A 20 -5.73 2.51 4.45
N MET A 21 -5.65 2.80 5.73
CA MET A 21 -5.16 4.09 6.20
C MET A 21 -3.64 4.03 6.23
N LEU A 22 -3.02 4.75 5.32
CA LEU A 22 -1.56 4.80 5.20
C LEU A 22 -1.03 5.98 5.99
N ALA A 23 -0.28 5.69 7.04
CA ALA A 23 0.29 6.71 7.93
C ALA A 23 1.78 6.90 7.65
N THR A 24 2.19 8.15 7.51
CA THR A 24 3.57 8.56 7.31
C THR A 24 3.92 9.70 8.24
N GLU A 25 5.21 9.96 8.40
CA GLU A 25 5.70 11.15 9.08
C GLU A 25 5.99 12.24 8.06
N GLU A 26 5.37 13.41 8.25
CA GLU A 26 5.57 14.59 7.41
C GLU A 26 5.90 15.79 8.32
N ASP A 27 7.10 16.33 8.18
CA ASP A 27 7.55 17.49 8.96
C ASP A 27 7.35 17.34 10.48
N GLY A 28 7.68 16.15 11.01
CA GLY A 28 7.55 15.84 12.43
C GLY A 28 6.15 15.50 12.89
N ARG A 29 5.19 15.41 11.97
CA ARG A 29 3.81 15.03 12.27
C ARG A 29 3.46 13.70 11.65
N LEU A 30 2.63 12.94 12.32
CA LEU A 30 2.06 11.72 11.76
C LEU A 30 0.79 12.06 11.00
N VAL A 31 0.75 11.71 9.74
CA VAL A 31 -0.38 11.98 8.84
C VAL A 31 -0.86 10.66 8.26
N SER A 32 -2.17 10.43 8.27
CA SER A 32 -2.75 9.25 7.64
C SER A 32 -3.72 9.64 6.54
N ARG A 33 -3.82 8.77 5.52
CA ARG A 33 -4.71 8.97 4.37
C ARG A 33 -5.25 7.64 3.88
N PRO A 34 -6.51 7.61 3.42
CA PRO A 34 -7.05 6.37 2.85
C PRO A 34 -6.48 6.14 1.46
N MET A 35 -6.09 4.91 1.18
CA MET A 35 -5.58 4.52 -0.14
C MET A 35 -6.00 3.10 -0.49
N ALA A 36 -6.28 2.87 -1.78
CA ALA A 36 -6.55 1.54 -2.27
C ALA A 36 -5.29 0.67 -2.15
N SER A 37 -5.42 -0.48 -1.54
CA SER A 37 -4.34 -1.37 -1.16
C SER A 37 -4.39 -2.65 -1.99
N TYR A 38 -3.25 -3.08 -2.52
CA TYR A 38 -3.10 -4.30 -3.31
C TYR A 38 -2.04 -5.19 -2.66
N GLY A 39 -2.47 -6.19 -1.90
CA GLY A 39 -1.57 -7.14 -1.26
C GLY A 39 -1.16 -8.25 -2.21
N ASP A 40 0.13 -8.55 -2.28
CA ASP A 40 0.67 -9.65 -3.08
C ASP A 40 1.55 -10.53 -2.19
N PRO A 41 1.02 -11.66 -1.70
CA PRO A 41 1.78 -12.55 -0.83
C PRO A 41 2.95 -13.24 -1.54
N GLU A 42 2.91 -13.42 -2.85
CA GLU A 42 4.01 -14.01 -3.61
C GLU A 42 5.23 -13.08 -3.60
N ASP A 43 5.01 -11.79 -3.82
CA ASP A 43 6.06 -10.78 -3.73
C ASP A 43 6.40 -10.44 -2.27
N GLY A 44 5.51 -10.74 -1.34
CA GLY A 44 5.65 -10.33 0.05
C GLY A 44 5.52 -8.83 0.23
N ARG A 45 4.74 -8.16 -0.60
CA ARG A 45 4.60 -6.70 -0.60
C ARG A 45 3.16 -6.25 -0.72
N ILE A 46 2.92 -5.02 -0.27
CA ILE A 46 1.65 -4.34 -0.41
C ILE A 46 1.87 -3.13 -1.30
N TYR A 47 1.04 -2.97 -2.32
CA TYR A 47 1.22 -1.94 -3.34
C TYR A 47 0.12 -0.90 -3.31
N PHE A 48 0.50 0.32 -3.67
CA PHE A 48 -0.41 1.46 -3.86
C PHE A 48 -0.06 2.15 -5.15
N ILE A 49 -1.07 2.49 -5.96
CA ILE A 49 -0.88 3.23 -7.21
C ILE A 49 -1.13 4.71 -6.91
N THR A 50 -0.20 5.57 -7.32
CA THR A 50 -0.25 6.98 -7.01
C THR A 50 0.44 7.79 -8.12
N HIS A 51 0.66 9.07 -7.88
CA HIS A 51 1.43 9.95 -8.75
C HIS A 51 2.88 10.03 -8.28
N LEU A 52 3.78 10.38 -9.21
CA LEU A 52 5.18 10.67 -8.86
C LEU A 52 5.29 11.78 -7.82
N ASP A 53 4.43 12.79 -7.95
CA ASP A 53 4.34 13.87 -6.99
C ASP A 53 3.42 13.49 -5.85
N ASN A 54 3.94 12.65 -4.94
CA ASN A 54 3.23 12.23 -3.74
C ASN A 54 4.04 12.61 -2.51
N ASN A 55 3.38 12.66 -1.37
CA ASN A 55 4.02 12.99 -0.09
C ASN A 55 4.43 11.76 0.72
N ILE A 56 4.39 10.57 0.12
CA ILE A 56 4.66 9.31 0.82
C ILE A 56 6.13 8.92 0.68
N ALA A 57 6.62 8.82 -0.56
CA ALA A 57 7.98 8.38 -0.83
C ALA A 57 8.51 9.04 -2.09
N ARG A 58 9.84 9.19 -2.17
CA ARG A 58 10.54 9.72 -3.34
C ARG A 58 11.46 8.65 -3.91
N PRO A 59 11.87 8.76 -5.19
CA PRO A 59 12.79 7.80 -5.78
C PRO A 59 14.06 7.64 -4.93
N GLY A 60 14.46 6.40 -4.67
CA GLY A 60 15.68 6.11 -3.94
C GLY A 60 15.57 6.13 -2.44
N GLU A 61 14.42 6.52 -1.89
CA GLU A 61 14.19 6.54 -0.44
C GLU A 61 13.42 5.31 0.04
N ALA A 62 13.75 4.85 1.25
CA ALA A 62 12.95 3.89 1.99
C ALA A 62 12.34 4.61 3.18
N VAL A 63 11.02 4.63 3.28
CA VAL A 63 10.29 5.45 4.26
C VAL A 63 9.50 4.55 5.20
N PRO A 64 9.65 4.69 6.52
CA PRO A 64 8.80 3.96 7.46
C PRO A 64 7.33 4.38 7.31
N VAL A 65 6.44 3.40 7.23
CA VAL A 65 5.00 3.62 7.11
C VAL A 65 4.24 2.66 8.00
N ASN A 66 2.99 3.00 8.27
CA ASN A 66 2.03 2.09 8.90
C ASN A 66 0.75 2.05 8.09
N LEU A 67 0.23 0.85 7.89
CA LEU A 67 -1.04 0.59 7.23
C LEU A 67 -2.03 0.08 8.26
N ALA A 68 -3.17 0.74 8.38
CA ALA A 68 -4.24 0.29 9.26
C ALA A 68 -5.45 -0.14 8.43
N TYR A 69 -5.92 -1.33 8.70
CA TYR A 69 -7.12 -1.92 8.10
C TYR A 69 -8.17 -2.12 9.17
N ALA A 70 -9.42 -1.80 8.86
CA ALA A 70 -10.51 -1.97 9.79
C ALA A 70 -11.74 -2.52 9.07
N ASP A 71 -12.31 -3.59 9.61
CA ASP A 71 -13.60 -4.11 9.23
C ASP A 71 -14.48 -4.07 10.48
N THR A 72 -15.25 -3.01 10.60
CA THR A 72 -16.07 -2.77 11.79
C THR A 72 -17.23 -3.75 11.89
N ASP A 73 -17.74 -4.24 10.77
CA ASP A 73 -18.85 -5.21 10.75
C ASP A 73 -18.42 -6.55 11.36
N LYS A 74 -17.20 -6.98 11.07
CA LYS A 74 -16.64 -8.23 11.57
C LYS A 74 -15.75 -8.05 12.79
N ASN A 75 -15.59 -6.81 13.24
CA ASN A 75 -14.73 -6.46 14.36
C ASN A 75 -13.27 -6.92 14.16
N ASN A 76 -12.80 -6.83 12.91
CA ASN A 76 -11.44 -7.20 12.54
C ASN A 76 -10.59 -5.96 12.30
N TYR A 77 -9.43 -5.93 12.91
CA TYR A 77 -8.51 -4.80 12.80
C TYR A 77 -7.09 -5.33 12.58
N LEU A 78 -6.34 -4.66 11.70
CA LEU A 78 -4.98 -5.06 11.38
C LEU A 78 -4.11 -3.82 11.24
N SER A 79 -2.94 -3.85 11.86
CA SER A 79 -1.91 -2.81 11.73
C SER A 79 -0.66 -3.45 11.15
N VAL A 80 -0.17 -2.90 10.04
CA VAL A 80 1.03 -3.40 9.36
C VAL A 80 2.05 -2.29 9.28
N SER A 81 3.23 -2.50 9.83
CA SER A 81 4.35 -1.57 9.71
C SER A 81 5.35 -2.09 8.70
N GLY A 82 6.01 -1.20 8.00
CA GLY A 82 7.00 -1.58 6.99
C GLY A 82 7.70 -0.39 6.38
N LEU A 83 8.48 -0.67 5.34
CA LEU A 83 9.21 0.34 4.58
C LEU A 83 8.57 0.50 3.21
N ALA A 84 8.29 1.73 2.83
CA ALA A 84 7.74 2.08 1.53
C ALA A 84 8.83 2.59 0.60
N ARG A 85 8.80 2.13 -0.65
CA ARG A 85 9.67 2.61 -1.73
C ARG A 85 8.82 2.93 -2.94
N MET A 86 9.20 3.96 -3.68
CA MET A 86 8.50 4.34 -4.91
C MET A 86 9.26 3.84 -6.12
N ASN A 87 8.54 3.30 -7.10
CA ASN A 87 9.09 2.94 -8.40
C ASN A 87 8.04 3.16 -9.49
N GLN A 88 8.43 2.89 -10.73
CA GLN A 88 7.53 2.94 -11.88
C GLN A 88 7.58 1.61 -12.65
N ASP A 89 7.49 0.50 -11.94
CA ASP A 89 7.44 -0.83 -12.53
C ASP A 89 6.15 -0.96 -13.36
N ARG A 90 6.28 -0.79 -14.68
CA ARG A 90 5.13 -0.79 -15.59
C ARG A 90 4.43 -2.13 -15.66
N ALA A 91 5.19 -3.22 -15.61
CA ALA A 91 4.60 -4.56 -15.61
C ALA A 91 3.71 -4.76 -14.38
N LYS A 92 4.19 -4.35 -13.21
CA LYS A 92 3.41 -4.46 -11.98
C LYS A 92 2.22 -3.52 -11.99
N LEU A 93 2.37 -2.30 -12.52
CA LEU A 93 1.27 -1.35 -12.67
C LEU A 93 0.17 -1.93 -13.55
N HIS A 94 0.52 -2.58 -14.67
CA HIS A 94 -0.46 -3.25 -15.54
C HIS A 94 -1.17 -4.39 -14.82
N GLU A 95 -0.42 -5.21 -14.08
CA GLU A 95 -0.97 -6.33 -13.33
C GLU A 95 -2.02 -5.86 -12.31
N LEU A 96 -1.74 -4.77 -11.61
CA LEU A 96 -2.62 -4.25 -10.55
C LEU A 96 -3.72 -3.31 -11.05
N TRP A 97 -3.62 -2.85 -12.30
CA TRP A 97 -4.57 -1.87 -12.84
C TRP A 97 -5.97 -2.44 -12.89
N SER A 98 -6.95 -1.66 -12.49
CA SER A 98 -8.35 -2.07 -12.40
C SER A 98 -9.26 -0.91 -12.80
N VAL A 99 -10.56 -1.18 -12.92
CA VAL A 99 -11.57 -0.14 -13.13
C VAL A 99 -11.48 0.94 -12.06
N TRP A 100 -11.16 0.54 -10.84
CA TRP A 100 -10.97 1.47 -9.71
C TRP A 100 -9.81 2.44 -9.98
N SER A 101 -8.69 1.92 -10.47
CA SER A 101 -7.53 2.75 -10.83
C SER A 101 -7.85 3.72 -11.97
N GLU A 102 -8.60 3.27 -12.97
CA GLU A 102 -9.01 4.09 -14.11
C GLU A 102 -9.86 5.29 -13.69
N ALA A 103 -10.69 5.14 -12.67
CA ALA A 103 -11.52 6.23 -12.17
C ALA A 103 -10.69 7.38 -11.59
N TRP A 104 -9.55 7.06 -10.93
CA TRP A 104 -8.68 8.02 -10.28
C TRP A 104 -7.52 8.48 -11.16
N LEU A 105 -7.09 7.65 -12.11
CA LEU A 105 -5.91 7.85 -12.94
C LEU A 105 -6.27 7.53 -14.40
N PRO A 106 -7.05 8.39 -15.05
CA PRO A 106 -7.61 8.10 -16.37
C PRO A 106 -6.59 7.97 -17.49
N GLN A 107 -5.35 8.46 -17.30
CA GLN A 107 -4.28 8.33 -18.31
C GLN A 107 -3.74 6.90 -18.42
N GLY A 108 -4.09 6.02 -17.48
CA GLY A 108 -3.70 4.63 -17.51
C GLY A 108 -2.35 4.30 -16.90
N PRO A 109 -1.97 3.01 -16.88
CA PRO A 109 -0.77 2.55 -16.16
C PRO A 109 0.55 2.95 -16.80
N ASP A 110 0.56 3.42 -18.05
CA ASP A 110 1.76 3.84 -18.76
C ASP A 110 1.99 5.35 -18.72
N ALA A 111 1.12 6.11 -18.06
CA ALA A 111 1.28 7.55 -17.94
C ALA A 111 2.57 7.90 -17.19
N LYS A 112 3.25 8.96 -17.61
CA LYS A 112 4.56 9.36 -17.08
C LYS A 112 4.53 9.69 -15.59
N ASP A 113 3.42 10.22 -15.11
CA ASP A 113 3.25 10.68 -13.74
C ASP A 113 2.67 9.61 -12.79
N VAL A 114 2.34 8.42 -13.30
CA VAL A 114 1.84 7.32 -12.48
C VAL A 114 3.02 6.57 -11.87
N ALA A 115 2.93 6.29 -10.58
CA ALA A 115 3.96 5.60 -9.83
C ALA A 115 3.36 4.52 -8.94
N LEU A 116 4.22 3.62 -8.48
CA LEU A 116 3.89 2.53 -7.59
C LEU A 116 4.62 2.72 -6.27
N ILE A 117 3.88 2.65 -5.18
CA ILE A 117 4.48 2.55 -3.84
C ILE A 117 4.45 1.08 -3.45
N ALA A 118 5.62 0.52 -3.16
CA ALA A 118 5.76 -0.86 -2.70
C ALA A 118 6.13 -0.82 -1.21
N VAL A 119 5.30 -1.42 -0.38
CA VAL A 119 5.55 -1.54 1.05
C VAL A 119 6.03 -2.95 1.35
N GLU A 120 7.21 -3.05 1.93
CA GLU A 120 7.76 -4.30 2.43
C GLU A 120 7.41 -4.40 3.91
N PRO A 121 6.43 -5.26 4.30
CA PRO A 121 6.01 -5.33 5.69
C PRO A 121 7.05 -6.01 6.54
N ASP A 122 7.26 -5.49 7.74
CA ASP A 122 8.16 -6.09 8.72
C ASP A 122 7.44 -6.58 9.98
N ASP A 123 6.26 -6.01 10.28
CA ASP A 123 5.47 -6.39 11.45
C ASP A 123 3.99 -6.20 11.18
N ALA A 124 3.15 -7.10 11.70
CA ALA A 124 1.69 -7.01 11.59
C ALA A 124 1.04 -7.43 12.91
N LYS A 125 0.05 -6.65 13.33
CA LYS A 125 -0.65 -6.87 14.60
C LYS A 125 -2.15 -6.79 14.46
#